data_e66d5d2e5eb9604c0750ab05f5cc763c
#
_entry.id   e66d5d2e5eb9604c0750ab05f5cc763c
#
_cell.length_a   1.000
_cell.length_b   1.000
_cell.length_c   1.000
_cell.angle_alpha   90.00
_cell.angle_beta   90.00
_cell.angle_gamma   90.00
#
_symmetry.space_group_name_H-M   'P 1'
#
loop_
_entity.id
_entity.type
_entity.pdbx_description
1 polymer ?
#
loop_
_entity_poly.entity_id
_entity_poly.type
_entity_poly.pdbx_seq_one_letter_code
_entity_poly.pdbx_strand_id
1 'polypeptide(L)'
;IDQEATAALRADQPLGRFVGLDIYLDRGHLAIAEVSEAWTSSQNWTGFVASLSNLPFYRAMSFTLVFIFTVTPMVIVLGLLIALAVNSIYARLRGIVIFFSLLPFVITPLIGALVLYWMIDSRGILGNLLQWMAGDPSLSLKASTGLMWVSLIVYGIWHAAPFAFVIFYAGLQTLPQDQMEAAQIDGASRLQRVRYVILPHLMPLVTFVTLI
;
A
#
# COMPACT_ATOMS: atom_id res chain seq x y z
N ILE A 1 19.62 -11.95 39.97
CA ILE A 1 20.43 -11.55 38.78
C ILE A 1 21.76 -11.06 39.36
N ASP A 2 22.84 -11.77 39.05
CA ASP A 2 24.16 -11.57 39.58
C ASP A 2 24.71 -10.18 39.19
N GLN A 3 25.04 -9.35 40.17
CA GLN A 3 25.55 -7.99 39.93
C GLN A 3 26.89 -8.01 39.15
N GLU A 4 27.70 -9.05 39.33
CA GLU A 4 28.94 -9.24 38.57
C GLU A 4 28.68 -9.55 37.09
N ALA A 5 27.71 -10.40 36.79
CA ALA A 5 27.33 -10.70 35.41
C ALA A 5 26.74 -9.48 34.68
N THR A 6 25.99 -8.64 35.38
CA THR A 6 25.47 -7.38 34.80
C THR A 6 26.56 -6.32 34.66
N ALA A 7 27.56 -6.31 35.53
CA ALA A 7 28.71 -5.41 35.40
C ALA A 7 29.62 -5.83 34.22
N ALA A 8 29.86 -7.14 34.04
CA ALA A 8 30.61 -7.67 32.90
C ALA A 8 29.93 -7.37 31.57
N LEU A 9 28.60 -7.55 31.47
CA LEU A 9 27.79 -7.19 30.28
C LEU A 9 27.80 -5.67 29.99
N ARG A 10 27.86 -4.82 31.05
CA ARG A 10 27.98 -3.37 30.88
C ARG A 10 29.38 -2.93 30.46
N ALA A 11 30.41 -3.66 30.87
CA ALA A 11 31.80 -3.40 30.45
C ALA A 11 32.00 -3.76 28.96
N ASP A 12 31.34 -4.83 28.50
CA ASP A 12 31.41 -5.30 27.11
C ASP A 12 30.51 -4.47 26.16
N GLN A 13 29.47 -3.86 26.72
CA GLN A 13 28.57 -2.96 25.99
C GLN A 13 28.43 -1.63 26.73
N PRO A 14 29.37 -0.69 26.60
CA PRO A 14 29.33 0.59 27.30
C PRO A 14 28.11 1.40 26.86
N LEU A 15 27.11 1.44 27.74
CA LEU A 15 25.92 2.29 27.57
C LEU A 15 26.36 3.76 27.47
N GLY A 16 26.01 4.43 26.38
CA GLY A 16 26.32 5.84 26.18
C GLY A 16 27.55 6.13 25.32
N ARG A 17 28.18 5.13 24.67
CA ARG A 17 29.20 5.39 23.66
C ARG A 17 28.55 6.08 22.47
N PHE A 18 29.03 7.25 22.11
CA PHE A 18 28.61 7.91 20.88
C PHE A 18 29.08 7.10 19.68
N VAL A 19 28.15 6.44 19.02
CA VAL A 19 28.41 5.53 17.89
C VAL A 19 28.38 6.31 16.56
N GLY A 20 27.97 7.59 16.58
CA GLY A 20 27.88 8.41 15.38
C GLY A 20 26.92 7.85 14.35
N LEU A 21 27.36 7.80 13.11
CA LEU A 21 26.60 7.26 11.98
C LEU A 21 26.83 5.76 11.74
N ASP A 22 27.71 5.11 12.51
CA ASP A 22 28.11 3.71 12.30
C ASP A 22 26.91 2.76 12.34
N ILE A 23 25.91 3.04 13.20
CA ILE A 23 24.66 2.28 13.26
C ILE A 23 23.95 2.26 11.90
N TYR A 24 23.94 3.40 11.20
CA TYR A 24 23.26 3.51 9.90
C TYR A 24 24.07 2.90 8.75
N LEU A 25 25.38 2.74 8.93
CA LEU A 25 26.30 2.20 7.93
C LEU A 25 26.47 0.68 8.04
N ASP A 26 26.03 0.10 9.17
CA ASP A 26 26.14 -1.33 9.49
C ASP A 26 25.29 -2.19 8.54
N ARG A 27 25.61 -3.49 8.52
CA ARG A 27 24.96 -4.52 7.67
C ARG A 27 23.45 -4.62 7.84
N GLY A 28 22.94 -4.30 9.04
CA GLY A 28 21.48 -4.26 9.32
C GLY A 28 20.74 -3.10 8.67
N HIS A 29 21.46 -2.08 8.21
CA HIS A 29 20.93 -0.85 7.64
C HIS A 29 21.47 -0.63 6.22
N LEU A 30 22.21 0.43 5.97
CA LEU A 30 22.71 0.77 4.64
C LEU A 30 23.76 -0.19 4.09
N ALA A 31 24.46 -0.93 4.97
CA ALA A 31 25.45 -1.96 4.60
C ALA A 31 26.44 -1.48 3.53
N ILE A 32 27.02 -0.28 3.72
CA ILE A 32 27.83 0.38 2.67
C ILE A 32 29.06 -0.45 2.29
N ALA A 33 29.67 -1.13 3.27
CA ALA A 33 30.82 -2.00 2.99
C ALA A 33 30.42 -3.15 2.05
N GLU A 34 29.31 -3.85 2.36
CA GLU A 34 28.81 -4.97 1.56
C GLU A 34 28.32 -4.50 0.18
N VAL A 35 27.75 -3.30 0.09
CA VAL A 35 27.37 -2.70 -1.20
C VAL A 35 28.61 -2.44 -2.06
N SER A 36 29.69 -1.91 -1.47
CA SER A 36 30.94 -1.67 -2.20
C SER A 36 31.60 -2.98 -2.65
N GLU A 37 31.57 -4.02 -1.83
CA GLU A 37 32.02 -5.36 -2.21
C GLU A 37 31.17 -5.97 -3.31
N ALA A 38 29.84 -5.85 -3.21
CA ALA A 38 28.92 -6.30 -4.24
C ALA A 38 29.16 -5.58 -5.57
N TRP A 39 29.46 -4.29 -5.54
CA TRP A 39 29.81 -3.53 -6.74
C TRP A 39 31.12 -4.00 -7.38
N THR A 40 32.16 -4.21 -6.60
CA THR A 40 33.48 -4.64 -7.09
C THR A 40 33.51 -6.11 -7.55
N SER A 41 32.70 -6.98 -6.94
CA SER A 41 32.61 -8.40 -7.26
C SER A 41 31.67 -8.72 -8.41
N SER A 42 30.74 -7.81 -8.73
CA SER A 42 29.71 -8.05 -9.76
C SER A 42 30.25 -7.74 -11.16
N GLN A 43 30.22 -8.73 -12.05
CA GLN A 43 30.57 -8.56 -13.46
C GLN A 43 29.45 -7.86 -14.28
N ASN A 44 28.19 -7.90 -13.79
CA ASN A 44 27.01 -7.39 -14.48
C ASN A 44 26.03 -6.71 -13.51
N TRP A 45 25.24 -5.77 -14.03
CA TRP A 45 24.16 -5.11 -13.28
C TRP A 45 23.18 -6.07 -12.63
N THR A 46 22.85 -7.17 -13.29
CA THR A 46 21.94 -8.20 -12.76
C THR A 46 22.54 -8.90 -11.54
N GLY A 47 23.85 -9.18 -11.56
CA GLY A 47 24.56 -9.75 -10.40
C GLY A 47 24.61 -8.78 -9.23
N PHE A 48 24.85 -7.50 -9.49
CA PHE A 48 24.83 -6.46 -8.46
C PHE A 48 23.46 -6.33 -7.80
N VAL A 49 22.38 -6.23 -8.58
CA VAL A 49 21.00 -6.17 -8.05
C VAL A 49 20.65 -7.41 -7.26
N ALA A 50 21.08 -8.60 -7.71
CA ALA A 50 20.87 -9.85 -6.97
C ALA A 50 21.62 -9.85 -5.62
N SER A 51 22.86 -9.33 -5.58
CA SER A 51 23.63 -9.19 -4.34
C SER A 51 22.97 -8.20 -3.37
N LEU A 52 22.48 -7.06 -3.87
CA LEU A 52 21.73 -6.10 -3.06
C LEU A 52 20.46 -6.70 -2.48
N SER A 53 19.72 -7.50 -3.24
CA SER A 53 18.48 -8.13 -2.78
C SER A 53 18.69 -9.15 -1.65
N ASN A 54 19.93 -9.61 -1.42
CA ASN A 54 20.28 -10.46 -0.29
C ASN A 54 20.51 -9.67 1.01
N LEU A 55 20.71 -8.36 0.94
CA LEU A 55 20.88 -7.50 2.11
C LEU A 55 19.53 -7.16 2.72
N PRO A 56 19.33 -7.29 4.04
CA PRO A 56 18.02 -7.13 4.69
C PRO A 56 17.37 -5.78 4.42
N PHE A 57 18.12 -4.70 4.47
CA PHE A 57 17.63 -3.34 4.21
C PHE A 57 17.11 -3.17 2.78
N TYR A 58 17.90 -3.57 1.78
CA TYR A 58 17.52 -3.41 0.36
C TYR A 58 16.36 -4.33 -0.03
N ARG A 59 16.29 -5.51 0.60
CA ARG A 59 15.15 -6.40 0.45
C ARG A 59 13.87 -5.78 1.02
N ALA A 60 13.92 -5.19 2.21
CA ALA A 60 12.78 -4.49 2.80
C ALA A 60 12.39 -3.26 1.98
N MET A 61 13.39 -2.49 1.51
CA MET A 61 13.17 -1.31 0.66
C MET A 61 12.50 -1.69 -0.66
N SER A 62 12.99 -2.74 -1.34
CA SER A 62 12.39 -3.21 -2.59
C SER A 62 10.94 -3.69 -2.38
N PHE A 63 10.67 -4.40 -1.28
CA PHE A 63 9.31 -4.77 -0.90
C PHE A 63 8.41 -3.53 -0.74
N THR A 64 8.87 -2.53 0.00
CA THR A 64 8.12 -1.29 0.24
C THR A 64 7.85 -0.54 -1.06
N LEU A 65 8.86 -0.40 -1.93
CA LEU A 65 8.71 0.28 -3.21
C LEU A 65 7.70 -0.44 -4.11
N VAL A 66 7.83 -1.76 -4.28
CA VAL A 66 6.88 -2.54 -5.10
C VAL A 66 5.46 -2.41 -4.52
N PHE A 67 5.31 -2.48 -3.19
CA PHE A 67 4.02 -2.34 -2.54
C PHE A 67 3.40 -0.96 -2.80
N ILE A 68 4.15 0.13 -2.58
CA ILE A 68 3.68 1.50 -2.79
C ILE A 68 3.31 1.73 -4.27
N PHE A 69 4.20 1.37 -5.19
CA PHE A 69 3.95 1.57 -6.63
C PHE A 69 2.80 0.72 -7.17
N THR A 70 2.43 -0.36 -6.48
CA THR A 70 1.28 -1.19 -6.86
C THR A 70 0.00 -0.71 -6.18
N VAL A 71 0.04 -0.47 -4.88
CA VAL A 71 -1.15 -0.14 -4.08
C VAL A 71 -1.63 1.29 -4.36
N THR A 72 -0.72 2.28 -4.39
CA THR A 72 -1.11 3.69 -4.55
C THR A 72 -1.89 3.97 -5.83
N PRO A 73 -1.46 3.54 -7.03
CA PRO A 73 -2.27 3.74 -8.24
C PRO A 73 -3.63 3.07 -8.16
N MET A 74 -3.71 1.87 -7.58
CA MET A 74 -4.96 1.13 -7.43
C MET A 74 -5.91 1.83 -6.46
N VAL A 75 -5.40 2.39 -5.36
CA VAL A 75 -6.17 3.18 -4.40
C VAL A 75 -6.73 4.44 -5.05
N ILE A 76 -5.92 5.14 -5.85
CA ILE A 76 -6.37 6.34 -6.59
C ILE A 76 -7.48 5.97 -7.57
N VAL A 77 -7.29 4.93 -8.36
CA VAL A 77 -8.29 4.48 -9.34
C VAL A 77 -9.58 4.04 -8.65
N LEU A 78 -9.49 3.21 -7.61
CA LEU A 78 -10.65 2.71 -6.88
C LEU A 78 -11.38 3.85 -6.15
N GLY A 79 -10.66 4.73 -5.45
CA GLY A 79 -11.23 5.90 -4.79
C GLY A 79 -11.95 6.84 -5.76
N LEU A 80 -11.35 7.09 -6.93
CA LEU A 80 -11.98 7.89 -7.98
C LEU A 80 -13.24 7.21 -8.54
N LEU A 81 -13.18 5.92 -8.81
CA LEU A 81 -14.33 5.15 -9.30
C LEU A 81 -15.50 5.20 -8.32
N ILE A 82 -15.23 5.01 -7.02
CA ILE A 82 -16.25 5.12 -5.97
C ILE A 82 -16.82 6.54 -5.93
N ALA A 83 -15.98 7.59 -5.99
CA ALA A 83 -16.40 8.97 -5.97
C ALA A 83 -17.31 9.32 -7.16
N LEU A 84 -16.95 8.89 -8.37
CA LEU A 84 -17.76 9.08 -9.58
C LEU A 84 -19.07 8.29 -9.50
N ALA A 85 -19.05 7.06 -8.99
CA ALA A 85 -20.23 6.25 -8.80
C ALA A 85 -21.20 6.92 -7.82
N VAL A 86 -20.73 7.34 -6.65
CA VAL A 86 -21.54 8.03 -5.63
C VAL A 86 -22.10 9.34 -6.16
N ASN A 87 -21.34 10.08 -6.95
CA ASN A 87 -21.79 11.34 -7.54
C ASN A 87 -22.93 11.12 -8.58
N SER A 88 -22.95 9.96 -9.23
CA SER A 88 -23.96 9.61 -10.25
C SER A 88 -25.23 8.94 -9.70
N ILE A 89 -25.22 8.49 -8.44
CA ILE A 89 -26.34 7.77 -7.80
C ILE A 89 -27.40 8.74 -7.28
N TYR A 90 -28.66 8.26 -7.25
CA TYR A 90 -29.79 8.98 -6.67
C TYR A 90 -29.51 9.43 -5.22
N ALA A 91 -29.91 10.64 -4.87
CA ALA A 91 -29.62 11.26 -3.57
C ALA A 91 -30.03 10.38 -2.36
N ARG A 92 -31.12 9.61 -2.48
CA ARG A 92 -31.60 8.72 -1.40
C ARG A 92 -30.64 7.57 -1.07
N LEU A 93 -29.92 7.04 -2.07
CA LEU A 93 -28.98 5.91 -1.89
C LEU A 93 -27.57 6.37 -1.58
N ARG A 94 -27.26 7.63 -1.84
CA ARG A 94 -25.89 8.18 -1.70
C ARG A 94 -25.33 7.98 -0.29
N GLY A 95 -26.11 8.28 0.75
CA GLY A 95 -25.67 8.12 2.14
C GLY A 95 -25.33 6.67 2.50
N ILE A 96 -26.13 5.72 2.02
CA ILE A 96 -25.90 4.29 2.26
C ILE A 96 -24.59 3.84 1.61
N VAL A 97 -24.36 4.23 0.34
CA VAL A 97 -23.13 3.85 -0.37
C VAL A 97 -21.89 4.49 0.28
N ILE A 98 -21.98 5.76 0.67
CA ILE A 98 -20.90 6.44 1.41
C ILE A 98 -20.59 5.68 2.70
N PHE A 99 -21.61 5.33 3.50
CA PHE A 99 -21.41 4.61 4.75
C PHE A 99 -20.66 3.29 4.55
N PHE A 100 -21.13 2.45 3.62
CA PHE A 100 -20.46 1.17 3.34
C PHE A 100 -19.06 1.34 2.75
N SER A 101 -18.84 2.39 1.95
CA SER A 101 -17.51 2.67 1.40
C SER A 101 -16.51 3.13 2.47
N LEU A 102 -16.97 3.70 3.60
CA LEU A 102 -16.11 4.18 4.68
C LEU A 102 -15.82 3.10 5.74
N LEU A 103 -16.55 1.99 5.75
CA LEU A 103 -16.36 0.92 6.75
C LEU A 103 -14.90 0.44 6.87
N PRO A 104 -14.15 0.21 5.77
CA PRO A 104 -12.77 -0.23 5.88
C PRO A 104 -11.87 0.75 6.64
N PHE A 105 -12.13 2.03 6.52
CA PHE A 105 -11.34 3.08 7.16
C PHE A 105 -11.55 3.15 8.69
N VAL A 106 -12.73 2.75 9.16
CA VAL A 106 -13.06 2.73 10.60
C VAL A 106 -12.33 1.58 11.32
N ILE A 107 -11.99 0.51 10.61
CA ILE A 107 -11.29 -0.63 11.18
C ILE A 107 -9.83 -0.25 11.41
N THR A 108 -9.35 -0.34 12.65
CA THR A 108 -7.94 -0.06 12.95
C THR A 108 -7.03 -1.05 12.21
N PRO A 109 -5.85 -0.63 11.72
CA PRO A 109 -4.96 -1.50 10.97
C PRO A 109 -4.58 -2.79 11.70
N LEU A 110 -4.42 -2.73 13.02
CA LEU A 110 -4.10 -3.91 13.84
C LEU A 110 -5.22 -4.95 13.82
N ILE A 111 -6.45 -4.51 14.02
CA ILE A 111 -7.63 -5.41 14.00
C ILE A 111 -7.82 -5.95 12.58
N GLY A 112 -7.70 -5.10 11.56
CA GLY A 112 -7.81 -5.50 10.17
C GLY A 112 -6.76 -6.55 9.77
N ALA A 113 -5.51 -6.36 10.19
CA ALA A 113 -4.45 -7.35 9.96
C ALA A 113 -4.73 -8.69 10.65
N LEU A 114 -5.24 -8.66 11.89
CA LEU A 114 -5.61 -9.87 12.62
C LEU A 114 -6.77 -10.61 11.94
N VAL A 115 -7.81 -9.90 11.53
CA VAL A 115 -8.94 -10.47 10.78
C VAL A 115 -8.46 -11.07 9.47
N LEU A 116 -7.63 -10.34 8.70
CA LEU A 116 -7.04 -10.86 7.46
C LEU A 116 -6.24 -12.14 7.72
N TYR A 117 -5.40 -12.15 8.76
CA TYR A 117 -4.59 -13.33 9.12
C TYR A 117 -5.44 -14.59 9.33
N TRP A 118 -6.60 -14.46 10.01
CA TRP A 118 -7.54 -15.56 10.20
C TRP A 118 -8.34 -15.89 8.93
N MET A 119 -8.70 -14.91 8.13
CA MET A 119 -9.45 -15.12 6.90
C MET A 119 -8.64 -15.87 5.83
N ILE A 120 -7.33 -15.60 5.72
CA ILE A 120 -6.43 -16.27 4.76
C ILE A 120 -5.92 -17.64 5.23
N ASP A 121 -6.23 -18.03 6.46
CA ASP A 121 -5.92 -19.37 6.96
C ASP A 121 -6.61 -20.44 6.12
N SER A 122 -6.01 -21.63 6.05
CA SER A 122 -6.60 -22.74 5.29
C SER A 122 -8.01 -23.15 5.76
N ARG A 123 -8.32 -22.86 7.02
CA ARG A 123 -9.66 -23.05 7.62
C ARG A 123 -10.50 -21.76 7.61
N GLY A 124 -9.95 -20.65 7.16
CA GLY A 124 -10.63 -19.37 7.05
C GLY A 124 -11.52 -19.26 5.83
N ILE A 125 -12.34 -18.21 5.78
CA ILE A 125 -13.31 -18.02 4.69
C ILE A 125 -12.61 -17.88 3.34
N LEU A 126 -11.56 -17.05 3.24
CA LEU A 126 -10.82 -16.85 2.00
C LEU A 126 -10.00 -18.07 1.61
N GLY A 127 -9.40 -18.77 2.61
CA GLY A 127 -8.66 -20.01 2.37
C GLY A 127 -9.56 -21.10 1.78
N ASN A 128 -10.72 -21.34 2.40
CA ASN A 128 -11.68 -22.31 1.90
C ASN A 128 -12.25 -21.94 0.52
N LEU A 129 -12.56 -20.66 0.30
CA LEU A 129 -13.06 -20.19 -0.99
C LEU A 129 -12.04 -20.43 -2.10
N LEU A 130 -10.76 -20.16 -1.83
CA LEU A 130 -9.69 -20.37 -2.79
C LEU A 130 -9.50 -21.86 -3.10
N GLN A 131 -9.50 -22.72 -2.06
CA GLN A 131 -9.42 -24.19 -2.22
C GLN A 131 -10.58 -24.72 -3.07
N TRP A 132 -11.78 -24.22 -2.81
CA TRP A 132 -12.96 -24.59 -3.59
C TRP A 132 -12.86 -24.14 -5.06
N MET A 133 -12.40 -22.91 -5.31
CA MET A 133 -12.24 -22.38 -6.67
C MET A 133 -11.12 -23.08 -7.44
N ALA A 134 -10.04 -23.42 -6.77
CA ALA A 134 -8.90 -24.11 -7.38
C ALA A 134 -9.08 -25.63 -7.51
N GLY A 135 -10.06 -26.21 -6.80
CA GLY A 135 -10.25 -27.67 -6.73
C GLY A 135 -9.14 -28.41 -5.98
N ASP A 136 -8.30 -27.70 -5.24
CA ASP A 136 -7.16 -28.27 -4.50
C ASP A 136 -7.26 -27.94 -3.00
N PRO A 137 -7.59 -28.94 -2.16
CA PRO A 137 -7.68 -28.78 -0.70
C PRO A 137 -6.34 -28.48 -0.01
N SER A 138 -5.21 -28.75 -0.68
CA SER A 138 -3.87 -28.52 -0.14
C SER A 138 -3.40 -27.07 -0.31
N LEU A 139 -4.10 -26.28 -1.12
CA LEU A 139 -3.73 -24.91 -1.43
C LEU A 139 -3.85 -24.03 -0.18
N SER A 140 -2.77 -23.35 0.17
CA SER A 140 -2.73 -22.42 1.29
C SER A 140 -2.24 -21.04 0.84
N LEU A 141 -3.03 -20.01 1.13
CA LEU A 141 -2.64 -18.62 0.87
C LEU A 141 -1.35 -18.25 1.60
N LYS A 142 -1.13 -18.80 2.81
CA LYS A 142 0.05 -18.54 3.63
C LYS A 142 1.30 -19.28 3.14
N ALA A 143 1.15 -20.40 2.46
CA ALA A 143 2.28 -21.21 1.98
C ALA A 143 2.89 -20.66 0.68
N SER A 144 2.12 -19.89 -0.09
CA SER A 144 2.59 -19.30 -1.34
C SER A 144 2.93 -17.81 -1.15
N THR A 145 4.19 -17.46 -1.38
CA THR A 145 4.65 -16.05 -1.34
C THR A 145 3.83 -15.15 -2.28
N GLY A 146 3.50 -15.65 -3.48
CA GLY A 146 2.71 -14.88 -4.45
C GLY A 146 1.27 -14.61 -3.97
N LEU A 147 0.59 -15.63 -3.41
CA LEU A 147 -0.76 -15.47 -2.88
C LEU A 147 -0.80 -14.57 -1.65
N MET A 148 0.25 -14.64 -0.81
CA MET A 148 0.39 -13.72 0.33
C MET A 148 0.55 -12.27 -0.15
N TRP A 149 1.37 -12.03 -1.18
CA TRP A 149 1.52 -10.72 -1.80
C TRP A 149 0.19 -10.17 -2.33
N VAL A 150 -0.55 -10.99 -3.08
CA VAL A 150 -1.88 -10.59 -3.59
C VAL A 150 -2.83 -10.25 -2.44
N SER A 151 -2.84 -11.05 -1.38
CA SER A 151 -3.69 -10.80 -0.21
C SER A 151 -3.36 -9.47 0.47
N LEU A 152 -2.06 -9.16 0.64
CA LEU A 152 -1.60 -7.90 1.22
C LEU A 152 -1.95 -6.69 0.33
N ILE A 153 -1.77 -6.80 -0.98
CA ILE A 153 -2.10 -5.74 -1.94
C ILE A 153 -3.61 -5.47 -1.92
N VAL A 154 -4.43 -6.51 -2.01
CA VAL A 154 -5.90 -6.38 -1.99
C VAL A 154 -6.38 -5.75 -0.68
N TYR A 155 -5.82 -6.21 0.45
CA TYR A 155 -6.12 -5.63 1.75
C TYR A 155 -5.70 -4.15 1.82
N GLY A 156 -4.50 -3.82 1.37
CA GLY A 156 -3.99 -2.44 1.34
C GLY A 156 -4.88 -1.50 0.52
N ILE A 157 -5.30 -1.95 -0.66
CA ILE A 157 -6.21 -1.19 -1.53
C ILE A 157 -7.57 -1.00 -0.84
N TRP A 158 -8.16 -2.08 -0.32
CA TRP A 158 -9.46 -2.04 0.35
C TRP A 158 -9.48 -1.11 1.57
N HIS A 159 -8.40 -1.12 2.36
CA HIS A 159 -8.27 -0.31 3.57
C HIS A 159 -8.01 1.18 3.26
N ALA A 160 -7.22 1.48 2.23
CA ALA A 160 -6.81 2.85 1.90
C ALA A 160 -7.77 3.57 0.92
N ALA A 161 -8.52 2.83 0.09
CA ALA A 161 -9.42 3.40 -0.91
C ALA A 161 -10.47 4.37 -0.35
N PRO A 162 -11.07 4.14 0.85
CA PRO A 162 -12.02 5.08 1.44
C PRO A 162 -11.45 6.48 1.66
N PHE A 163 -10.19 6.59 2.03
CA PHE A 163 -9.54 7.89 2.22
C PHE A 163 -9.43 8.65 0.89
N ALA A 164 -8.95 8.00 -0.16
CA ALA A 164 -8.91 8.58 -1.50
C ALA A 164 -10.32 8.94 -2.02
N PHE A 165 -11.30 8.08 -1.78
CA PHE A 165 -12.70 8.31 -2.12
C PHE A 165 -13.24 9.61 -1.51
N VAL A 166 -13.04 9.83 -0.20
CA VAL A 166 -13.52 11.06 0.48
C VAL A 166 -12.92 12.30 -0.15
N ILE A 167 -11.61 12.30 -0.40
CA ILE A 167 -10.90 13.43 -0.98
C ILE A 167 -11.42 13.73 -2.39
N PHE A 168 -11.53 12.70 -3.24
CA PHE A 168 -12.04 12.89 -4.61
C PHE A 168 -13.52 13.27 -4.64
N TYR A 169 -14.32 12.70 -3.74
CA TYR A 169 -15.73 13.06 -3.65
C TYR A 169 -15.91 14.52 -3.21
N ALA A 170 -15.13 14.99 -2.22
CA ALA A 170 -15.11 16.40 -1.84
C ALA A 170 -14.68 17.31 -3.00
N GLY A 171 -13.63 16.91 -3.74
CA GLY A 171 -13.19 17.63 -4.93
C GLY A 171 -14.24 17.68 -6.04
N LEU A 172 -15.01 16.62 -6.24
CA LEU A 172 -16.14 16.63 -7.21
C LEU A 172 -17.23 17.63 -6.83
N GLN A 173 -17.44 17.90 -5.54
CA GLN A 173 -18.44 18.87 -5.10
C GLN A 173 -18.00 20.33 -5.33
N THR A 174 -16.70 20.58 -5.53
CA THR A 174 -16.17 21.91 -5.84
C THR A 174 -16.08 22.21 -7.33
N LEU A 175 -16.40 21.24 -8.19
CA LEU A 175 -16.37 21.40 -9.64
C LEU A 175 -17.48 22.38 -10.08
N PRO A 176 -17.13 23.48 -10.81
CA PRO A 176 -18.13 24.42 -11.31
C PRO A 176 -19.12 23.76 -12.27
N GLN A 177 -20.42 23.93 -12.02
CA GLN A 177 -21.47 23.36 -12.87
C GLN A 177 -21.39 23.88 -14.30
N ASP A 178 -21.05 25.17 -14.48
CA ASP A 178 -20.93 25.80 -15.80
C ASP A 178 -19.96 25.05 -16.73
N GLN A 179 -18.85 24.51 -16.18
CA GLN A 179 -17.90 23.72 -16.96
C GLN A 179 -18.50 22.39 -17.43
N MET A 180 -19.31 21.77 -16.58
CA MET A 180 -19.97 20.51 -16.91
C MET A 180 -21.09 20.72 -17.92
N GLU A 181 -21.83 21.83 -17.82
CA GLU A 181 -22.89 22.20 -18.76
C GLU A 181 -22.30 22.59 -20.13
N ALA A 182 -21.24 23.40 -20.15
CA ALA A 182 -20.52 23.73 -21.38
C ALA A 182 -20.05 22.47 -22.11
N ALA A 183 -19.41 21.55 -21.40
CA ALA A 183 -18.98 20.27 -22.00
C ALA A 183 -20.13 19.41 -22.50
N GLN A 184 -21.35 19.52 -21.92
CA GLN A 184 -22.52 18.84 -22.41
C GLN A 184 -23.09 19.50 -23.68
N ILE A 185 -23.07 20.82 -23.76
CA ILE A 185 -23.50 21.59 -24.96
C ILE A 185 -22.54 21.27 -26.12
N ASP A 186 -21.25 21.14 -25.86
CA ASP A 186 -20.23 20.73 -26.83
C ASP A 186 -20.34 19.25 -27.25
N GLY A 187 -21.32 18.51 -26.73
CA GLY A 187 -21.56 17.11 -27.08
C GLY A 187 -20.57 16.11 -26.48
N ALA A 188 -19.81 16.50 -25.46
CA ALA A 188 -18.84 15.61 -24.82
C ALA A 188 -19.50 14.39 -24.15
N SER A 189 -19.04 13.20 -24.49
CA SER A 189 -19.46 11.94 -23.87
C SER A 189 -19.09 11.90 -22.38
N ARG A 190 -19.70 10.98 -21.61
CA ARG A 190 -19.38 10.82 -20.17
C ARG A 190 -17.88 10.61 -19.91
N LEU A 191 -17.23 9.76 -20.71
CA LEU A 191 -15.81 9.49 -20.59
C LEU A 191 -14.94 10.71 -20.93
N GLN A 192 -15.33 11.48 -21.93
CA GLN A 192 -14.65 12.73 -22.30
C GLN A 192 -14.76 13.76 -21.19
N ARG A 193 -15.91 13.91 -20.55
CA ARG A 193 -16.09 14.80 -19.39
C ARG A 193 -15.23 14.38 -18.22
N VAL A 194 -15.14 13.06 -17.93
CA VAL A 194 -14.25 12.55 -16.88
C VAL A 194 -12.80 12.87 -17.21
N ARG A 195 -12.36 12.64 -18.44
CA ARG A 195 -10.95 12.79 -18.85
C ARG A 195 -10.51 14.25 -18.98
N TYR A 196 -11.36 15.11 -19.53
CA TYR A 196 -10.97 16.47 -19.91
C TYR A 196 -11.46 17.56 -18.95
N VAL A 197 -12.44 17.28 -18.10
CA VAL A 197 -12.98 18.25 -17.13
C VAL A 197 -12.70 17.79 -15.70
N ILE A 198 -13.17 16.60 -15.33
CA ILE A 198 -13.11 16.12 -13.94
C ILE A 198 -11.67 15.79 -13.54
N LEU A 199 -10.97 14.99 -14.33
CA LEU A 199 -9.62 14.52 -13.96
C LEU A 199 -8.59 15.66 -13.86
N PRO A 200 -8.54 16.65 -14.78
CA PRO A 200 -7.68 17.83 -14.60
C PRO A 200 -8.02 18.65 -13.35
N HIS A 201 -9.31 18.81 -13.05
CA HIS A 201 -9.75 19.51 -11.83
C HIS A 201 -9.30 18.79 -10.55
N LEU A 202 -9.32 17.47 -10.55
CA LEU A 202 -8.90 16.64 -9.42
C LEU A 202 -7.38 16.41 -9.34
N MET A 203 -6.59 16.83 -10.32
CA MET A 203 -5.15 16.55 -10.38
C MET A 203 -4.37 16.99 -9.13
N PRO A 204 -4.63 18.17 -8.53
CA PRO A 204 -4.00 18.56 -7.26
C PRO A 204 -4.31 17.58 -6.13
N LEU A 205 -5.54 17.06 -6.08
CA LEU A 205 -5.96 16.09 -5.07
C LEU A 205 -5.36 14.70 -5.33
N VAL A 206 -5.18 14.31 -6.59
CA VAL A 206 -4.46 13.09 -6.97
C VAL A 206 -3.01 13.17 -6.48
N THR A 207 -2.34 14.30 -6.71
CA THR A 207 -0.98 14.52 -6.20
C THR A 207 -0.93 14.46 -4.67
N PHE A 208 -1.89 15.07 -3.99
CA PHE A 208 -1.99 15.01 -2.53
C PHE A 208 -2.16 13.57 -2.00
N VAL A 209 -3.08 12.79 -2.58
CA VAL A 209 -3.30 11.38 -2.22
C VAL A 209 -2.07 10.50 -2.52
N THR A 210 -1.28 10.86 -3.54
CA THR A 210 -0.06 10.12 -3.90
C THR A 210 1.07 10.35 -2.89
N LEU A 211 1.10 11.52 -2.24
CA LEU A 211 2.16 11.92 -1.28
C LEU A 211 1.92 11.42 0.15
N ILE A 212 0.70 11.01 0.48
CA ILE A 212 0.32 10.46 1.78
C ILE A 212 0.39 8.94 1.77
#